data_f1d9956128d5c2eb76fb4c04244f39fa
#
_entry.id   f1d9956128d5c2eb76fb4c04244f39fa
#
_cell.length_a   1.000
_cell.length_b   1.000
_cell.length_c   1.000
_cell.angle_alpha   90.00
_cell.angle_beta   90.00
_cell.angle_gamma   90.00
#
_symmetry.space_group_name_H-M   'P 1'
#
loop_
_entity.id
_entity.type
_entity.pdbx_description
1 polymer ?
#
loop_
_entity_poly.entity_id
_entity_poly.type
_entity_poly.pdbx_seq_one_letter_code
_entity_poly.pdbx_strand_id
1 'polypeptide(L)'
;RALDLGDLLWNEEGALVCPVNKIGDIDVYLTTHHGSKPSGNPGMVNAIRPRVAIMNGGAKKGGDPGHWNTVKAVPTIEDRWQLQKSVLDEGVHNVADEKIASLTPQVEPSWIKVVARKDGSFTVTNSRNGFTKSYGPRR
;
A
#
# COMPACT_ATOMS: atom_id res chain seq x y z
N ARG A 1 10.95 0.05 -8.49
CA ARG A 1 11.43 0.17 -7.08
C ARG A 1 10.29 -0.12 -6.12
N ALA A 2 10.53 -0.91 -5.07
CA ALA A 2 9.58 -1.15 -3.98
C ALA A 2 10.13 -0.55 -2.68
N LEU A 3 9.22 -0.10 -1.80
CA LEU A 3 9.53 0.46 -0.49
C LEU A 3 8.68 -0.23 0.57
N ASP A 4 9.36 -0.71 1.60
CA ASP A 4 8.80 -1.17 2.86
C ASP A 4 9.62 -0.49 3.98
N LEU A 5 8.96 0.23 4.86
CA LEU A 5 9.60 0.96 5.96
C LEU A 5 9.34 0.29 7.33
N GLY A 6 8.78 -0.92 7.33
CA GLY A 6 8.41 -1.58 8.57
C GLY A 6 7.45 -0.72 9.39
N ASP A 7 7.76 -0.52 10.66
CA ASP A 7 6.91 0.20 11.61
C ASP A 7 7.42 1.62 11.95
N LEU A 8 8.10 2.31 11.01
CA LEU A 8 8.52 3.70 11.22
C LEU A 8 7.34 4.61 11.56
N LEU A 9 7.60 5.60 12.39
CA LEU A 9 6.62 6.60 12.79
C LEU A 9 6.73 7.87 11.94
N TRP A 10 5.75 8.75 12.03
CA TRP A 10 5.62 9.96 11.22
C TRP A 10 6.87 10.85 11.17
N ASN A 11 7.52 11.06 12.31
CA ASN A 11 8.74 11.87 12.38
C ASN A 11 9.91 11.22 11.65
N GLU A 12 10.04 9.90 11.76
CA GLU A 12 11.09 9.13 11.10
C GLU A 12 10.86 9.07 9.58
N GLU A 13 9.61 8.81 9.16
CA GLU A 13 9.20 8.88 7.75
C GLU A 13 9.49 10.27 7.16
N GLY A 14 9.14 11.35 7.90
CA GLY A 14 9.39 12.72 7.48
C GLY A 14 10.87 13.01 7.27
N ALA A 15 11.75 12.51 8.13
CA ALA A 15 13.19 12.69 8.03
C ALA A 15 13.83 12.03 6.77
N LEU A 16 13.15 11.06 6.17
CA LEU A 16 13.60 10.42 4.92
C LEU A 16 13.41 11.31 3.69
N VAL A 17 12.49 12.27 3.75
CA VAL A 17 12.11 13.10 2.60
C VAL A 17 12.30 14.60 2.83
N CYS A 18 12.59 15.02 4.06
CA CYS A 18 12.79 16.43 4.43
C CYS A 18 14.17 16.61 5.10
N PRO A 19 14.95 17.66 4.77
CA PRO A 19 14.70 18.68 3.75
C PRO A 19 14.94 18.20 2.31
N VAL A 20 15.49 17.01 2.12
CA VAL A 20 15.78 16.44 0.80
C VAL A 20 15.19 15.03 0.72
N ASN A 21 14.45 14.72 -0.35
CA ASN A 21 13.93 13.39 -0.59
C ASN A 21 15.10 12.42 -0.92
N LYS A 22 15.45 11.57 0.04
CA LYS A 22 16.51 10.56 -0.05
C LYS A 22 16.04 9.26 -0.73
N ILE A 23 14.72 9.07 -0.87
CA ILE A 23 14.10 7.84 -1.39
C ILE A 23 13.89 7.96 -2.91
N GLY A 24 13.34 9.09 -3.36
CA GLY A 24 12.91 9.29 -4.74
C GLY A 24 11.63 8.54 -5.08
N ASP A 25 11.29 8.46 -6.36
CA ASP A 25 10.06 7.86 -6.86
C ASP A 25 10.01 6.34 -6.67
N ILE A 26 8.88 5.81 -6.22
CA ILE A 26 8.63 4.41 -5.89
C ILE A 26 7.50 3.85 -6.75
N ASP A 27 7.62 2.62 -7.23
CA ASP A 27 6.57 1.94 -7.98
C ASP A 27 5.56 1.24 -7.05
N VAL A 28 6.06 0.52 -6.04
CA VAL A 28 5.24 -0.21 -5.08
C VAL A 28 5.58 0.23 -3.66
N TYR A 29 4.59 0.72 -2.93
CA TYR A 29 4.68 1.11 -1.53
C TYR A 29 3.88 0.14 -0.67
N LEU A 30 4.55 -0.61 0.20
CA LEU A 30 3.88 -1.30 1.31
C LEU A 30 3.61 -0.26 2.38
N THR A 31 2.34 -0.16 2.80
CA THR A 31 1.95 0.88 3.76
C THR A 31 2.68 0.69 5.09
N THR A 32 3.40 1.73 5.50
CA THR A 32 4.18 1.72 6.76
C THR A 32 3.27 1.37 7.92
N HIS A 33 3.77 0.53 8.82
CA HIS A 33 3.10 0.09 10.04
C HIS A 33 1.68 -0.45 9.78
N HIS A 34 1.55 -1.26 8.72
CA HIS A 34 0.28 -1.84 8.28
C HIS A 34 -0.80 -0.81 7.91
N GLY A 35 -0.45 0.43 7.69
CA GLY A 35 -1.40 1.54 7.54
C GLY A 35 -1.98 2.03 8.86
N SER A 36 -1.26 1.89 9.96
CA SER A 36 -1.69 2.35 11.30
C SER A 36 -1.54 3.87 11.45
N LYS A 37 -2.34 4.45 12.35
CA LYS A 37 -2.47 5.89 12.58
C LYS A 37 -1.15 6.65 12.83
N PRO A 38 -0.14 6.12 13.57
CA PRO A 38 1.10 6.86 13.84
C PRO A 38 2.09 6.87 12.67
N SER A 39 1.71 6.31 11.52
CA SER A 39 2.54 6.14 10.34
C SER A 39 1.79 6.60 9.07
N GLY A 40 2.46 6.58 7.92
CA GLY A 40 1.89 7.06 6.66
C GLY A 40 1.86 8.58 6.59
N ASN A 41 2.98 9.24 6.97
CA ASN A 41 3.12 10.69 6.88
C ASN A 41 2.75 11.18 5.47
N PRO A 42 1.73 12.06 5.34
CA PRO A 42 1.27 12.54 4.04
C PRO A 42 2.38 13.21 3.21
N GLY A 43 3.29 13.93 3.86
CA GLY A 43 4.45 14.54 3.19
C GLY A 43 5.37 13.48 2.60
N MET A 44 5.65 12.40 3.33
CA MET A 44 6.47 11.29 2.86
C MET A 44 5.78 10.57 1.70
N VAL A 45 4.52 10.15 1.86
CA VAL A 45 3.81 9.39 0.81
C VAL A 45 3.67 10.20 -0.49
N ASN A 46 3.43 11.52 -0.40
CA ASN A 46 3.42 12.39 -1.57
C ASN A 46 4.81 12.54 -2.20
N ALA A 47 5.86 12.65 -1.40
CA ALA A 47 7.23 12.86 -1.89
C ALA A 47 7.78 11.64 -2.64
N ILE A 48 7.42 10.42 -2.24
CA ILE A 48 7.87 9.18 -2.89
C ILE A 48 7.05 8.80 -4.13
N ARG A 49 5.92 9.47 -4.39
CA ARG A 49 5.10 9.34 -5.60
C ARG A 49 4.80 7.89 -6.00
N PRO A 50 4.23 7.06 -5.12
CA PRO A 50 4.03 5.66 -5.44
C PRO A 50 2.97 5.47 -6.54
N ARG A 51 3.09 4.38 -7.32
CA ARG A 51 2.11 3.98 -8.34
C ARG A 51 1.10 2.98 -7.81
N VAL A 52 1.56 2.10 -6.93
CA VAL A 52 0.71 1.10 -6.27
C VAL A 52 0.98 1.15 -4.77
N ALA A 53 -0.09 1.18 -3.98
CA ALA A 53 -0.03 0.99 -2.54
C ALA A 53 -0.61 -0.38 -2.17
N ILE A 54 0.10 -1.13 -1.31
CA ILE A 54 -0.37 -2.41 -0.78
C ILE A 54 -0.52 -2.27 0.72
N MET A 55 -1.77 -2.36 1.20
CA MET A 55 -2.09 -2.30 2.63
C MET A 55 -1.98 -3.71 3.21
N ASN A 56 -0.94 -3.93 3.98
CA ASN A 56 -0.57 -5.19 4.61
C ASN A 56 -1.13 -5.35 6.04
N GLY A 57 -2.25 -4.68 6.32
CA GLY A 57 -2.95 -4.75 7.60
C GLY A 57 -3.79 -6.00 7.79
N GLY A 58 -4.24 -6.21 9.03
CA GLY A 58 -5.24 -7.21 9.39
C GLY A 58 -6.66 -6.61 9.41
N ALA A 59 -7.67 -7.45 9.76
CA ALA A 59 -9.06 -7.01 9.79
C ALA A 59 -9.34 -5.87 10.81
N LYS A 60 -8.60 -5.87 11.93
CA LYS A 60 -8.75 -4.91 13.03
C LYS A 60 -7.46 -4.15 13.36
N LYS A 61 -6.40 -4.34 12.57
CA LYS A 61 -5.09 -3.71 12.78
C LYS A 61 -4.56 -3.16 11.46
N GLY A 62 -4.24 -1.88 11.46
CA GLY A 62 -3.81 -1.19 10.26
C GLY A 62 -4.99 -0.77 9.37
N GLY A 63 -4.69 -0.06 8.30
CA GLY A 63 -5.72 0.48 7.42
C GLY A 63 -6.58 1.56 8.09
N ASP A 64 -6.00 2.31 9.04
CA ASP A 64 -6.68 3.41 9.70
C ASP A 64 -7.21 4.45 8.70
N PRO A 65 -8.38 5.08 8.96
CA PRO A 65 -8.98 6.06 8.07
C PRO A 65 -8.04 7.18 7.63
N GLY A 66 -7.18 7.67 8.53
CA GLY A 66 -6.18 8.71 8.21
C GLY A 66 -5.16 8.25 7.18
N HIS A 67 -4.60 7.06 7.35
CA HIS A 67 -3.64 6.49 6.40
C HIS A 67 -4.32 6.16 5.06
N TRP A 68 -5.53 5.57 5.12
CA TRP A 68 -6.34 5.32 3.93
C TRP A 68 -6.57 6.59 3.13
N ASN A 69 -6.99 7.67 3.79
CA ASN A 69 -7.22 8.95 3.12
C ASN A 69 -5.94 9.53 2.53
N THR A 70 -4.79 9.36 3.20
CA THR A 70 -3.49 9.74 2.65
C THR A 70 -3.22 9.01 1.33
N VAL A 71 -3.25 7.68 1.30
CA VAL A 71 -2.97 6.93 0.06
C VAL A 71 -4.06 7.13 -1.01
N LYS A 72 -5.29 7.44 -0.61
CA LYS A 72 -6.37 7.78 -1.54
C LYS A 72 -6.15 9.13 -2.22
N ALA A 73 -5.58 10.09 -1.52
CA ALA A 73 -5.38 11.44 -2.01
C ALA A 73 -4.15 11.61 -2.91
N VAL A 74 -3.17 10.68 -2.88
CA VAL A 74 -1.96 10.79 -3.69
C VAL A 74 -2.26 10.52 -5.17
N PRO A 75 -2.07 11.53 -6.06
CA PRO A 75 -2.53 11.44 -7.44
C PRO A 75 -1.75 10.45 -8.31
N THR A 76 -0.55 10.05 -7.89
CA THR A 76 0.28 9.08 -8.62
C THR A 76 -0.14 7.63 -8.35
N ILE A 77 -0.95 7.37 -7.34
CA ILE A 77 -1.41 6.01 -7.01
C ILE A 77 -2.50 5.57 -8.00
N GLU A 78 -2.10 4.72 -8.93
CA GLU A 78 -2.98 4.09 -9.92
C GLU A 78 -3.91 3.07 -9.26
N ASP A 79 -3.40 2.30 -8.29
CA ASP A 79 -4.16 1.27 -7.59
C ASP A 79 -3.74 1.10 -6.13
N ARG A 80 -4.73 0.65 -5.35
CA ARG A 80 -4.57 0.20 -3.97
C ARG A 80 -4.99 -1.27 -3.87
N TRP A 81 -4.23 -2.05 -3.11
CA TRP A 81 -4.48 -3.47 -2.83
C TRP A 81 -4.49 -3.69 -1.33
N GLN A 82 -5.24 -4.69 -0.85
CA GLN A 82 -5.31 -5.02 0.57
C GLN A 82 -5.02 -6.50 0.81
N LEU A 83 -4.27 -6.78 1.86
CA LEU A 83 -4.05 -8.15 2.30
C LEU A 83 -5.30 -8.72 3.00
N GLN A 84 -5.95 -7.91 3.82
CA GLN A 84 -7.14 -8.30 4.58
C GLN A 84 -8.21 -7.21 4.49
N LYS A 85 -9.49 -7.60 4.36
CA LYS A 85 -10.62 -6.68 4.46
C LYS A 85 -10.70 -6.11 5.87
N SER A 86 -10.66 -4.78 5.97
CA SER A 86 -10.77 -4.06 7.23
C SER A 86 -12.23 -4.02 7.69
N VAL A 87 -12.46 -4.22 8.99
CA VAL A 87 -13.74 -3.98 9.65
C VAL A 87 -13.75 -2.68 10.46
N LEU A 88 -12.63 -1.95 10.42
CA LEU A 88 -12.54 -0.62 11.04
C LEU A 88 -13.48 0.34 10.33
N ASP A 89 -14.01 1.30 11.06
CA ASP A 89 -14.92 2.32 10.56
C ASP A 89 -16.04 1.72 9.68
N GLU A 90 -16.69 0.69 10.20
CA GLU A 90 -17.79 -0.05 9.55
C GLU A 90 -17.41 -0.61 8.15
N GLY A 91 -16.12 -0.77 7.88
CA GLY A 91 -15.63 -1.31 6.62
C GLY A 91 -15.66 -0.33 5.43
N VAL A 92 -15.85 0.95 5.68
CA VAL A 92 -15.93 2.00 4.62
C VAL A 92 -14.62 2.17 3.88
N HIS A 93 -13.50 1.94 4.58
CA HIS A 93 -12.15 2.14 4.04
C HIS A 93 -11.56 0.85 3.46
N ASN A 94 -12.21 0.30 2.44
CA ASN A 94 -11.72 -0.87 1.69
C ASN A 94 -11.68 -0.58 0.19
N VAL A 95 -10.81 -1.29 -0.52
CA VAL A 95 -10.83 -1.35 -1.99
C VAL A 95 -11.91 -2.34 -2.47
N ALA A 96 -12.12 -2.43 -3.79
CA ALA A 96 -12.99 -3.45 -4.37
C ALA A 96 -12.51 -4.86 -4.01
N ASP A 97 -13.42 -5.76 -3.71
CA ASP A 97 -13.13 -7.11 -3.21
C ASP A 97 -12.17 -7.91 -4.10
N GLU A 98 -12.11 -7.64 -5.40
CA GLU A 98 -11.16 -8.29 -6.33
C GLU A 98 -9.70 -8.03 -5.97
N LYS A 99 -9.40 -6.88 -5.32
CA LYS A 99 -8.05 -6.45 -4.90
C LYS A 99 -7.76 -6.75 -3.43
N ILE A 100 -8.64 -7.49 -2.74
CA ILE A 100 -8.45 -7.91 -1.35
C ILE A 100 -8.11 -9.38 -1.31
N ALA A 101 -6.98 -9.75 -0.71
CA ALA A 101 -6.54 -11.13 -0.65
C ALA A 101 -7.39 -11.98 0.30
N SER A 102 -7.79 -11.45 1.45
CA SER A 102 -8.62 -12.17 2.42
C SER A 102 -9.84 -11.33 2.81
N LEU A 103 -11.04 -11.85 2.54
CA LEU A 103 -12.29 -11.12 2.81
C LEU A 103 -12.80 -11.34 4.24
N THR A 104 -12.43 -12.44 4.86
CA THR A 104 -12.81 -12.76 6.25
C THR A 104 -11.60 -13.29 7.03
N PRO A 105 -11.55 -13.11 8.36
CA PRO A 105 -10.42 -13.57 9.17
C PRO A 105 -10.24 -15.09 9.26
N GLN A 106 -11.27 -15.87 8.91
CA GLN A 106 -11.32 -17.32 9.11
C GLN A 106 -11.00 -18.14 7.85
N VAL A 107 -10.62 -17.53 6.76
CA VAL A 107 -10.29 -18.24 5.53
C VAL A 107 -8.79 -18.60 5.46
N GLU A 108 -8.48 -19.57 4.60
CA GLU A 108 -7.11 -19.92 4.25
C GLU A 108 -6.30 -18.67 3.89
N PRO A 109 -5.04 -18.62 4.34
CA PRO A 109 -4.17 -17.47 4.08
C PRO A 109 -4.03 -17.21 2.59
N SER A 110 -4.41 -16.03 2.16
CA SER A 110 -4.21 -15.53 0.81
C SER A 110 -3.13 -14.45 0.80
N TRP A 111 -2.53 -14.23 -0.35
CA TRP A 111 -1.42 -13.29 -0.50
C TRP A 111 -1.62 -12.35 -1.70
N ILE A 112 -0.92 -11.23 -1.67
CA ILE A 112 -0.72 -10.35 -2.82
C ILE A 112 0.71 -10.56 -3.30
N LYS A 113 0.88 -10.96 -4.56
CA LYS A 113 2.18 -11.20 -5.19
C LYS A 113 2.54 -10.06 -6.12
N VAL A 114 3.74 -9.53 -5.96
CA VAL A 114 4.33 -8.58 -6.90
C VAL A 114 5.47 -9.26 -7.65
N VAL A 115 5.44 -9.20 -8.97
CA VAL A 115 6.52 -9.69 -9.83
C VAL A 115 7.07 -8.50 -10.62
N ALA A 116 8.29 -8.09 -10.29
CA ALA A 116 9.01 -7.02 -10.98
C ALA A 116 9.90 -7.59 -12.10
N ARG A 117 10.03 -6.86 -13.20
CA ARG A 117 10.87 -7.20 -14.35
C ARG A 117 12.00 -6.19 -14.51
N LYS A 118 13.04 -6.59 -15.25
CA LYS A 118 14.23 -5.75 -15.47
C LYS A 118 13.96 -4.47 -16.25
N ASP A 119 12.92 -4.46 -17.07
CA ASP A 119 12.47 -3.28 -17.82
C ASP A 119 11.71 -2.26 -16.98
N GLY A 120 11.50 -2.55 -15.68
CA GLY A 120 10.76 -1.70 -14.76
C GLY A 120 9.25 -1.95 -14.76
N SER A 121 8.74 -2.84 -15.61
CA SER A 121 7.35 -3.30 -15.53
C SER A 121 7.15 -4.24 -14.35
N PHE A 122 5.91 -4.35 -13.88
CA PHE A 122 5.56 -5.29 -12.81
C PHE A 122 4.10 -5.72 -12.89
N THR A 123 3.79 -6.82 -12.23
CA THR A 123 2.41 -7.31 -12.06
C THR A 123 2.09 -7.44 -10.59
N VAL A 124 0.83 -7.24 -10.24
CA VAL A 124 0.28 -7.51 -8.91
C VAL A 124 -0.85 -8.52 -9.06
N THR A 125 -0.79 -9.60 -8.28
CA THR A 125 -1.75 -10.72 -8.35
C THR A 125 -2.33 -11.00 -6.97
N ASN A 126 -3.66 -11.18 -6.91
CA ASN A 126 -4.38 -11.67 -5.74
C ASN A 126 -4.54 -13.20 -5.83
N SER A 127 -3.99 -13.93 -4.86
CA SER A 127 -4.04 -15.41 -4.87
C SER A 127 -5.45 -15.97 -4.68
N ARG A 128 -6.32 -15.25 -3.97
CA ARG A 128 -7.68 -15.72 -3.68
C ARG A 128 -8.52 -15.94 -4.94
N ASN A 129 -8.40 -15.05 -5.91
CA ASN A 129 -9.26 -15.06 -7.10
C ASN A 129 -8.49 -15.04 -8.44
N GLY A 130 -7.15 -15.04 -8.40
CA GLY A 130 -6.31 -14.95 -9.58
C GLY A 130 -6.30 -13.58 -10.28
N PHE A 131 -7.02 -12.57 -9.75
CA PHE A 131 -7.03 -11.25 -10.35
C PHE A 131 -5.62 -10.67 -10.42
N THR A 132 -5.21 -10.30 -11.63
CA THR A 132 -3.86 -9.79 -11.92
C THR A 132 -3.94 -8.50 -12.71
N LYS A 133 -3.16 -7.50 -12.30
CA LYS A 133 -2.99 -6.26 -13.06
C LYS A 133 -1.52 -6.02 -13.39
N SER A 134 -1.27 -5.56 -14.63
CA SER A 134 0.06 -5.24 -15.12
C SER A 134 0.27 -3.73 -15.16
N TYR A 135 1.48 -3.31 -14.83
CA TYR A 135 1.93 -1.93 -14.82
C TYR A 135 3.18 -1.82 -15.69
N GLY A 136 3.16 -0.93 -16.69
CA GLY A 136 4.32 -0.68 -17.55
C GLY A 136 5.47 0.01 -16.79
N PRO A 137 6.64 0.15 -17.43
CA PRO A 137 7.74 0.95 -16.87
C PRO A 137 7.29 2.38 -16.57
N ARG A 138 7.87 2.99 -15.54
CA ARG A 138 7.70 4.44 -15.27
C ARG A 138 8.29 5.22 -16.45
N ARG A 139 7.52 6.13 -16.99
CA ARG A 139 7.97 7.06 -18.04
C ARG A 139 8.66 8.27 -17.46
#